data_e88eb4a24ba72f31916146276f539f1f
#
_entry.id   e88eb4a24ba72f31916146276f539f1f
#
_cell.length_a   1.000
_cell.length_b   1.000
_cell.length_c   1.000
_cell.angle_alpha   90.00
_cell.angle_beta   90.00
_cell.angle_gamma   90.00
#
_symmetry.space_group_name_H-M   'P 1'
#
loop_
_entity.id
_entity.type
_entity.pdbx_description
1 polymer ?
#
loop_
_entity_poly.entity_id
_entity_poly.type
_entity_poly.pdbx_seq_one_letter_code
_entity_poly.pdbx_strand_id
1 'polypeptide(L)'
;VEDMVCDFAAPEDYQASMDIFVMSRQVLLREVNTLVAKNYFHMDRDLCMGGWRSHKVTVGAYQYDGVVMFNESTQEYFEHSLALTDKATRDGLFNGVHPVYTKVRSRVPTYYGENCQLENVVVADGCMLDGNVKNSVLFRTVTVSENANVENCVIMNDTVVGEGCDLKNVILDKNVTVTPGTKLYGTRANPIVIKRGETV
;
A
#
# COMPACT_ATOMS: atom_id res chain seq x y z
N VAL A 1 -19.34 12.64 -18.93
CA VAL A 1 -19.80 12.70 -17.51
C VAL A 1 -21.17 13.32 -17.49
N GLU A 2 -22.15 12.62 -16.93
CA GLU A 2 -23.54 13.08 -16.83
C GLU A 2 -23.79 13.84 -15.53
N ASP A 3 -23.12 13.46 -14.45
CA ASP A 3 -23.11 14.17 -13.16
C ASP A 3 -21.75 14.00 -12.47
N MET A 4 -21.44 14.87 -11.53
CA MET A 4 -20.22 14.85 -10.74
C MET A 4 -20.50 15.35 -9.32
N VAL A 5 -20.15 14.52 -8.33
CA VAL A 5 -20.36 14.79 -6.91
C VAL A 5 -19.04 14.68 -6.18
N CYS A 6 -18.73 15.65 -5.32
CA CYS A 6 -17.62 15.60 -4.37
C CYS A 6 -18.19 15.43 -2.97
N ASP A 7 -18.60 14.21 -2.63
CA ASP A 7 -19.19 13.88 -1.34
C ASP A 7 -18.86 12.44 -0.96
N PHE A 8 -18.60 12.20 0.32
CA PHE A 8 -18.37 10.86 0.87
C PHE A 8 -19.65 10.00 0.93
N ALA A 9 -20.82 10.62 0.76
CA ALA A 9 -22.12 9.97 0.73
C ALA A 9 -22.67 9.80 -0.71
N ALA A 10 -21.78 9.66 -1.70
CA ALA A 10 -22.20 9.44 -3.08
C ALA A 10 -23.09 8.19 -3.20
N PRO A 11 -24.15 8.21 -4.02
CA PRO A 11 -24.97 7.04 -4.30
C PRO A 11 -24.17 5.86 -4.82
N GLU A 12 -24.63 4.62 -4.60
CA GLU A 12 -23.95 3.40 -5.05
C GLU A 12 -23.72 3.33 -6.57
N ASP A 13 -24.47 4.06 -7.35
CA ASP A 13 -24.38 4.10 -8.81
C ASP A 13 -23.24 4.98 -9.36
N TYR A 14 -22.49 5.67 -8.49
CA TYR A 14 -21.38 6.53 -8.91
C TYR A 14 -20.05 5.77 -8.93
N GLN A 15 -19.25 6.08 -9.92
CA GLN A 15 -17.85 5.62 -9.99
C GLN A 15 -16.96 6.56 -9.18
N ALA A 16 -16.09 5.98 -8.33
CA ALA A 16 -15.12 6.76 -7.57
C ALA A 16 -13.98 7.26 -8.46
N SER A 17 -13.54 8.50 -8.22
CA SER A 17 -12.34 9.03 -8.86
C SER A 17 -11.09 8.35 -8.30
N MET A 18 -10.14 8.05 -9.17
CA MET A 18 -8.82 7.56 -8.78
C MET A 18 -7.83 8.71 -8.51
N ASP A 19 -8.28 9.97 -8.52
CA ASP A 19 -7.46 11.18 -8.43
C ASP A 19 -6.35 11.27 -9.48
N ILE A 20 -6.56 10.61 -10.61
CA ILE A 20 -5.66 10.67 -11.77
C ILE A 20 -6.31 11.52 -12.85
N PHE A 21 -5.67 12.64 -13.17
CA PHE A 21 -6.19 13.60 -14.13
C PHE A 21 -5.23 13.71 -15.34
N VAL A 22 -5.79 13.63 -16.54
CA VAL A 22 -5.04 13.83 -17.80
C VAL A 22 -5.63 15.03 -18.52
N MET A 23 -4.81 16.04 -18.78
CA MET A 23 -5.25 17.24 -19.46
C MET A 23 -4.08 17.91 -20.22
N SER A 24 -4.41 18.80 -21.17
CA SER A 24 -3.37 19.54 -21.85
C SER A 24 -2.70 20.57 -20.91
N ARG A 25 -1.40 20.80 -21.11
CA ARG A 25 -0.64 21.80 -20.34
C ARG A 25 -1.30 23.20 -20.41
N GLN A 26 -1.87 23.56 -21.55
CA GLN A 26 -2.52 24.86 -21.73
C GLN A 26 -3.76 24.99 -20.84
N VAL A 27 -4.61 23.96 -20.79
CA VAL A 27 -5.78 23.92 -19.91
C VAL A 27 -5.35 23.98 -18.46
N LEU A 28 -4.40 23.15 -18.05
CA LEU A 28 -3.89 23.13 -16.68
C LEU A 28 -3.40 24.51 -16.23
N LEU A 29 -2.52 25.16 -16.99
CA LEU A 29 -1.97 26.46 -16.62
C LEU A 29 -3.04 27.57 -16.57
N ARG A 30 -3.96 27.58 -17.53
CA ARG A 30 -5.04 28.56 -17.55
C ARG A 30 -5.96 28.44 -16.33
N GLU A 31 -6.40 27.23 -16.07
CA GLU A 31 -7.36 26.98 -14.97
C GLU A 31 -6.71 27.13 -13.61
N VAL A 32 -5.50 26.59 -13.39
CA VAL A 32 -4.79 26.72 -12.10
C VAL A 32 -4.53 28.18 -11.76
N ASN A 33 -4.04 29.00 -12.71
CA ASN A 33 -3.81 30.43 -12.47
C ASN A 33 -5.12 31.16 -12.11
N THR A 34 -6.23 30.80 -12.76
CA THR A 34 -7.55 31.38 -12.47
C THR A 34 -8.09 30.98 -11.11
N LEU A 35 -7.90 29.72 -10.71
CA LEU A 35 -8.39 29.16 -9.44
C LEU A 35 -7.58 29.68 -8.26
N VAL A 36 -6.25 29.69 -8.37
CA VAL A 36 -5.37 30.23 -7.33
C VAL A 36 -5.66 31.70 -7.04
N ALA A 37 -5.91 32.51 -8.08
CA ALA A 37 -6.31 33.90 -7.91
C ALA A 37 -7.62 34.08 -7.16
N LYS A 38 -8.44 33.01 -7.03
CA LYS A 38 -9.71 32.99 -6.29
C LYS A 38 -9.65 32.23 -4.96
N ASN A 39 -8.45 31.82 -4.53
CA ASN A 39 -8.22 30.96 -3.36
C ASN A 39 -8.91 29.57 -3.47
N TYR A 40 -8.95 28.99 -4.67
CA TYR A 40 -9.43 27.65 -4.94
C TYR A 40 -8.24 26.72 -5.17
N PHE A 41 -8.16 25.59 -4.44
CA PHE A 41 -6.96 24.75 -4.41
C PHE A 41 -7.23 23.24 -4.62
N HIS A 42 -8.51 22.84 -4.80
CA HIS A 42 -8.86 21.44 -5.00
C HIS A 42 -9.08 21.11 -6.48
N MET A 43 -8.31 20.14 -6.98
CA MET A 43 -8.36 19.75 -8.39
C MET A 43 -9.74 19.15 -8.75
N ASP A 44 -10.24 18.27 -7.93
CA ASP A 44 -11.52 17.58 -8.10
C ASP A 44 -12.70 18.54 -8.02
N ARG A 45 -12.84 19.22 -6.91
CA ARG A 45 -13.98 20.13 -6.61
C ARG A 45 -13.94 21.40 -7.44
N ASP A 46 -12.79 22.09 -7.44
CA ASP A 46 -12.74 23.46 -7.97
C ASP A 46 -12.47 23.48 -9.48
N LEU A 47 -11.56 22.60 -9.98
CA LEU A 47 -11.27 22.55 -11.42
C LEU A 47 -12.23 21.61 -12.15
N CYS A 48 -12.31 20.34 -11.77
CA CYS A 48 -13.11 19.37 -12.51
C CYS A 48 -14.59 19.64 -12.35
N MET A 49 -15.13 19.57 -11.14
CA MET A 49 -16.57 19.77 -10.90
C MET A 49 -17.01 21.21 -11.16
N GLY A 50 -16.29 22.20 -10.61
CA GLY A 50 -16.62 23.61 -10.80
C GLY A 50 -16.45 24.09 -12.24
N GLY A 51 -15.40 23.65 -12.93
CA GLY A 51 -15.16 23.93 -14.34
C GLY A 51 -16.19 23.25 -15.26
N TRP A 52 -16.55 22.00 -14.98
CA TRP A 52 -17.59 21.28 -15.71
C TRP A 52 -18.97 21.92 -15.53
N ARG A 53 -19.40 22.20 -14.31
CA ARG A 53 -20.69 22.87 -14.02
C ARG A 53 -20.81 24.25 -14.65
N SER A 54 -19.72 24.97 -14.74
CA SER A 54 -19.68 26.30 -15.38
C SER A 54 -19.44 26.24 -16.90
N HIS A 55 -19.42 25.06 -17.51
CA HIS A 55 -19.15 24.81 -18.94
C HIS A 55 -17.82 25.39 -19.46
N LYS A 56 -16.83 25.56 -18.58
CA LYS A 56 -15.49 26.06 -18.95
C LYS A 56 -14.54 24.96 -19.38
N VAL A 57 -14.75 23.75 -18.84
CA VAL A 57 -13.99 22.56 -19.21
C VAL A 57 -14.95 21.42 -19.54
N THR A 58 -14.54 20.59 -20.48
CA THR A 58 -15.21 19.32 -20.76
C THR A 58 -14.47 18.23 -20.01
N VAL A 59 -15.16 17.46 -19.20
CA VAL A 59 -14.60 16.35 -18.43
C VAL A 59 -15.12 15.04 -19.01
N GLY A 60 -14.19 14.18 -19.44
CA GLY A 60 -14.47 12.79 -19.82
C GLY A 60 -14.05 11.87 -18.67
N ALA A 61 -14.79 10.78 -18.45
CA ALA A 61 -14.40 9.73 -17.52
C ALA A 61 -13.80 8.56 -18.31
N TYR A 62 -12.72 8.02 -17.83
CA TYR A 62 -12.15 6.76 -18.29
C TYR A 62 -12.38 5.71 -17.20
N GLN A 63 -13.17 4.69 -17.52
CA GLN A 63 -13.39 3.58 -16.61
C GLN A 63 -12.18 2.66 -16.61
N TYR A 64 -11.65 2.39 -15.43
CA TYR A 64 -10.55 1.46 -15.23
C TYR A 64 -11.06 0.19 -14.55
N ASP A 65 -10.92 -0.95 -15.23
CA ASP A 65 -11.43 -2.25 -14.76
C ASP A 65 -10.36 -3.07 -14.00
N GLY A 66 -9.24 -2.46 -13.63
CA GLY A 66 -8.14 -3.11 -12.90
C GLY A 66 -8.26 -3.00 -11.38
N VAL A 67 -7.28 -3.55 -10.69
CA VAL A 67 -7.19 -3.46 -9.23
C VAL A 67 -6.75 -2.06 -8.82
N VAL A 68 -7.49 -1.45 -7.92
CA VAL A 68 -7.21 -0.13 -7.33
C VAL A 68 -7.13 -0.26 -5.82
N MET A 69 -6.11 0.32 -5.22
CA MET A 69 -5.88 0.30 -3.78
C MET A 69 -5.58 1.71 -3.29
N PHE A 70 -6.51 2.29 -2.53
CA PHE A 70 -6.28 3.53 -1.82
C PHE A 70 -5.74 3.23 -0.43
N ASN A 71 -4.76 3.99 0.03
CA ASN A 71 -4.14 3.82 1.34
C ASN A 71 -4.37 5.09 2.17
N GLU A 72 -5.59 5.34 2.58
CA GLU A 72 -5.98 6.53 3.34
C GLU A 72 -5.87 6.31 4.86
N SER A 73 -5.83 5.05 5.28
CA SER A 73 -5.70 4.65 6.67
C SER A 73 -4.64 3.57 6.86
N THR A 74 -4.17 3.41 8.11
CA THR A 74 -3.27 2.31 8.49
C THR A 74 -3.92 0.94 8.27
N GLN A 75 -5.21 0.83 8.52
CA GLN A 75 -5.97 -0.39 8.30
C GLN A 75 -5.98 -0.76 6.81
N GLU A 76 -6.32 0.17 5.93
CA GLU A 76 -6.32 -0.07 4.47
C GLU A 76 -4.93 -0.44 3.96
N TYR A 77 -3.89 0.29 4.37
CA TYR A 77 -2.52 -0.06 4.03
C TYR A 77 -2.17 -1.50 4.45
N PHE A 78 -2.60 -1.90 5.64
CA PHE A 78 -2.38 -3.25 6.17
C PHE A 78 -3.12 -4.30 5.33
N GLU A 79 -4.41 -4.10 5.10
CA GLU A 79 -5.24 -5.02 4.33
C GLU A 79 -4.79 -5.14 2.88
N HIS A 80 -4.49 -4.02 2.22
CA HIS A 80 -3.98 -4.01 0.84
C HIS A 80 -2.60 -4.66 0.73
N SER A 81 -1.73 -4.45 1.72
CA SER A 81 -0.44 -5.14 1.75
C SER A 81 -0.60 -6.65 1.88
N LEU A 82 -1.49 -7.11 2.77
CA LEU A 82 -1.76 -8.54 2.92
C LEU A 82 -2.51 -9.13 1.70
N ALA A 83 -3.33 -8.35 1.01
CA ALA A 83 -3.98 -8.80 -0.22
C ALA A 83 -2.97 -9.19 -1.30
N LEU A 84 -1.73 -8.67 -1.26
CA LEU A 84 -0.65 -9.09 -2.16
C LEU A 84 -0.21 -10.55 -1.95
N THR A 85 -0.59 -11.19 -0.86
CA THR A 85 -0.35 -12.63 -0.67
C THR A 85 -1.26 -13.48 -1.57
N ASP A 86 -2.38 -12.93 -2.04
CA ASP A 86 -3.24 -13.58 -3.04
C ASP A 86 -2.65 -13.45 -4.46
N LYS A 87 -2.61 -14.57 -5.18
CA LYS A 87 -2.04 -14.62 -6.53
C LYS A 87 -2.84 -13.79 -7.54
N ALA A 88 -4.17 -13.83 -7.48
CA ALA A 88 -5.01 -13.12 -8.43
C ALA A 88 -4.84 -11.59 -8.27
N THR A 89 -4.76 -11.11 -7.05
CA THR A 89 -4.48 -9.70 -6.73
C THR A 89 -3.11 -9.27 -7.27
N ARG A 90 -2.06 -10.08 -7.05
CA ARG A 90 -0.73 -9.77 -7.60
C ARG A 90 -0.72 -9.75 -9.13
N ASP A 91 -1.33 -10.73 -9.76
CA ASP A 91 -1.39 -10.83 -11.24
C ASP A 91 -2.19 -9.65 -11.83
N GLY A 92 -3.21 -9.16 -11.13
CA GLY A 92 -3.98 -7.97 -11.52
C GLY A 92 -3.16 -6.67 -11.45
N LEU A 93 -2.31 -6.53 -10.43
CA LEU A 93 -1.47 -5.34 -10.22
C LEU A 93 -0.17 -5.37 -11.02
N PHE A 94 0.51 -6.53 -11.07
CA PHE A 94 1.85 -6.68 -11.64
C PHE A 94 1.82 -7.54 -12.91
N ASN A 95 0.95 -7.17 -13.86
CA ASN A 95 0.87 -7.87 -15.14
C ASN A 95 1.92 -7.35 -16.14
N GLY A 96 2.27 -8.20 -17.10
CA GLY A 96 3.27 -7.85 -18.11
C GLY A 96 2.80 -6.82 -19.15
N VAL A 97 1.49 -6.54 -19.21
CA VAL A 97 0.89 -5.60 -20.18
C VAL A 97 1.06 -4.16 -19.68
N HIS A 98 0.90 -3.94 -18.38
CA HIS A 98 1.07 -2.62 -17.73
C HIS A 98 2.09 -2.75 -16.59
N PRO A 99 3.39 -2.83 -16.91
CA PRO A 99 4.42 -3.04 -15.91
C PRO A 99 4.57 -1.83 -14.99
N VAL A 100 4.68 -2.08 -13.70
CA VAL A 100 4.99 -1.05 -12.70
C VAL A 100 6.50 -0.90 -12.61
N TYR A 101 7.02 0.25 -13.03
CA TYR A 101 8.45 0.56 -12.97
C TYR A 101 8.83 1.09 -11.60
N THR A 102 9.70 0.37 -10.92
CA THR A 102 10.24 0.77 -9.62
C THR A 102 11.76 0.77 -9.64
N LYS A 103 12.39 1.40 -8.64
CA LYS A 103 13.84 1.36 -8.50
C LYS A 103 14.32 -0.05 -8.20
N VAL A 104 15.00 -0.67 -9.15
CA VAL A 104 15.64 -1.97 -8.96
C VAL A 104 16.85 -1.81 -8.04
N ARG A 105 16.95 -2.67 -7.03
CA ARG A 105 18.12 -2.79 -6.17
C ARG A 105 18.54 -4.25 -6.15
N SER A 106 19.75 -4.53 -6.58
CA SER A 106 20.32 -5.88 -6.46
C SER A 106 20.69 -6.17 -5.02
N ARG A 107 20.23 -7.28 -4.49
CA ARG A 107 20.56 -7.82 -3.17
C ARG A 107 20.91 -9.30 -3.33
N VAL A 108 21.48 -9.89 -2.27
CA VAL A 108 21.69 -11.33 -2.22
C VAL A 108 20.35 -12.07 -2.22
N PRO A 109 20.29 -13.30 -2.72
CA PRO A 109 19.09 -14.12 -2.58
C PRO A 109 18.67 -14.28 -1.12
N THR A 110 17.38 -14.53 -0.89
CA THR A 110 16.86 -14.85 0.43
C THR A 110 17.34 -16.24 0.85
N TYR A 111 17.77 -16.35 2.11
CA TYR A 111 18.12 -17.62 2.76
C TYR A 111 16.89 -18.17 3.50
N TYR A 112 16.68 -19.46 3.39
CA TYR A 112 15.62 -20.20 4.08
C TYR A 112 16.28 -21.28 4.94
N GLY A 113 16.11 -21.21 6.26
CA GLY A 113 16.62 -22.18 7.20
C GLY A 113 15.94 -23.54 7.09
N GLU A 114 16.60 -24.58 7.58
CA GLU A 114 16.12 -25.96 7.46
C GLU A 114 14.73 -26.20 8.10
N ASN A 115 14.44 -25.49 9.18
CA ASN A 115 13.21 -25.66 9.96
C ASN A 115 12.17 -24.56 9.69
N CYS A 116 12.45 -23.62 8.78
CA CYS A 116 11.51 -22.55 8.50
C CYS A 116 10.26 -23.10 7.80
N GLN A 117 9.10 -22.59 8.19
CA GLN A 117 7.81 -22.93 7.56
C GLN A 117 7.18 -21.65 6.99
N LEU A 118 6.93 -21.66 5.69
CA LEU A 118 6.35 -20.52 4.99
C LEU A 118 5.03 -20.93 4.35
N GLU A 119 3.97 -20.19 4.66
CA GLU A 119 2.66 -20.40 4.07
C GLU A 119 2.10 -19.05 3.58
N ASN A 120 1.85 -18.94 2.29
CA ASN A 120 1.24 -17.75 1.67
C ASN A 120 1.99 -16.45 2.01
N VAL A 121 3.27 -16.36 1.67
CA VAL A 121 4.16 -15.26 2.01
C VAL A 121 4.70 -14.59 0.75
N VAL A 122 4.74 -13.27 0.73
CA VAL A 122 5.49 -12.48 -0.25
C VAL A 122 6.80 -12.05 0.39
N VAL A 123 7.93 -12.46 -0.20
CA VAL A 123 9.26 -12.20 0.34
C VAL A 123 10.10 -11.46 -0.70
N ALA A 124 10.74 -10.38 -0.29
CA ALA A 124 11.71 -9.66 -1.11
C ALA A 124 13.15 -10.17 -0.87
N ASP A 125 14.09 -9.68 -1.67
CA ASP A 125 15.48 -10.13 -1.66
C ASP A 125 16.21 -9.88 -0.32
N GLY A 126 17.18 -10.73 -0.01
CA GLY A 126 18.14 -10.55 1.08
C GLY A 126 17.62 -10.89 2.47
N CYS A 127 16.47 -11.55 2.58
CA CYS A 127 15.92 -11.98 3.85
C CYS A 127 16.67 -13.22 4.40
N MET A 128 16.63 -13.38 5.73
CA MET A 128 17.09 -14.57 6.45
C MET A 128 15.93 -15.11 7.26
N LEU A 129 15.43 -16.30 6.91
CA LEU A 129 14.19 -16.83 7.45
C LEU A 129 14.45 -18.19 8.09
N ASP A 130 14.53 -18.23 9.41
CA ASP A 130 14.72 -19.43 10.23
C ASP A 130 13.45 -19.78 11.04
N GLY A 131 12.50 -18.85 11.15
CA GLY A 131 11.24 -19.02 11.85
C GLY A 131 10.06 -19.32 10.93
N ASN A 132 8.87 -19.33 11.49
CA ASN A 132 7.61 -19.61 10.80
C ASN A 132 6.93 -18.31 10.37
N VAL A 133 6.53 -18.23 9.10
CA VAL A 133 5.84 -17.04 8.56
C VAL A 133 4.61 -17.47 7.78
N LYS A 134 3.49 -16.84 8.10
CA LYS A 134 2.20 -17.14 7.46
C LYS A 134 1.46 -15.86 7.07
N ASN A 135 0.84 -15.86 5.87
CA ASN A 135 0.00 -14.78 5.35
C ASN A 135 0.63 -13.40 5.52
N SER A 136 1.91 -13.22 5.20
CA SER A 136 2.68 -12.03 5.54
C SER A 136 3.46 -11.49 4.35
N VAL A 137 3.81 -10.21 4.42
CA VAL A 137 4.65 -9.54 3.43
C VAL A 137 5.94 -9.09 4.08
N LEU A 138 7.06 -9.63 3.61
CA LEU A 138 8.40 -9.31 4.07
C LEU A 138 9.15 -8.50 3.02
N PHE A 139 9.58 -7.30 3.39
CA PHE A 139 10.41 -6.45 2.55
C PHE A 139 11.87 -6.89 2.60
N ARG A 140 12.75 -6.13 1.94
CA ARG A 140 14.16 -6.52 1.79
C ARG A 140 14.90 -6.59 3.13
N THR A 141 15.81 -7.55 3.23
CA THR A 141 16.75 -7.64 4.36
C THR A 141 16.05 -7.83 5.72
N VAL A 142 14.91 -8.52 5.72
CA VAL A 142 14.22 -8.92 6.95
C VAL A 142 14.86 -10.20 7.49
N THR A 143 15.09 -10.22 8.79
CA THR A 143 15.51 -11.43 9.52
C THR A 143 14.37 -11.91 10.41
N VAL A 144 13.99 -13.18 10.28
CA VAL A 144 13.09 -13.87 11.19
C VAL A 144 13.84 -15.02 11.82
N SER A 145 14.17 -14.87 13.10
CA SER A 145 15.02 -15.82 13.83
C SER A 145 14.29 -17.14 14.17
N GLU A 146 15.02 -18.12 14.63
CA GLU A 146 14.51 -19.44 15.00
C GLU A 146 13.33 -19.33 16.01
N ASN A 147 12.40 -20.27 15.91
CA ASN A 147 11.23 -20.35 16.79
C ASN A 147 10.32 -19.11 16.82
N ALA A 148 10.58 -18.11 15.99
CA ALA A 148 9.68 -16.98 15.82
C ALA A 148 8.48 -17.38 14.98
N ASN A 149 7.29 -16.87 15.35
CA ASN A 149 6.04 -17.05 14.63
C ASN A 149 5.53 -15.67 14.17
N VAL A 150 5.31 -15.52 12.87
CA VAL A 150 4.85 -14.29 12.23
C VAL A 150 3.60 -14.60 11.44
N GLU A 151 2.45 -14.08 11.86
CA GLU A 151 1.17 -14.32 11.19
C GLU A 151 0.47 -13.01 10.83
N ASN A 152 0.02 -12.87 9.60
CA ASN A 152 -0.67 -11.68 9.10
C ASN A 152 0.13 -10.39 9.41
N CYS A 153 1.39 -10.32 9.03
CA CYS A 153 2.25 -9.17 9.32
C CYS A 153 2.78 -8.51 8.05
N VAL A 154 3.06 -7.22 8.16
CA VAL A 154 3.80 -6.45 7.15
C VAL A 154 5.10 -5.99 7.78
N ILE A 155 6.23 -6.55 7.33
CA ILE A 155 7.55 -6.27 7.91
C ILE A 155 8.40 -5.54 6.88
N MET A 156 8.76 -4.30 7.18
CA MET A 156 9.53 -3.46 6.26
C MET A 156 11.03 -3.70 6.36
N ASN A 157 11.78 -3.03 5.50
CA ASN A 157 13.20 -3.27 5.26
C ASN A 157 14.06 -3.20 6.52
N ASP A 158 15.11 -4.02 6.53
CA ASP A 158 16.19 -3.99 7.52
C ASP A 158 15.69 -4.21 8.96
N THR A 159 14.63 -5.01 9.12
CA THR A 159 13.97 -5.32 10.40
C THR A 159 14.37 -6.70 10.87
N VAL A 160 14.58 -6.83 12.18
CA VAL A 160 14.96 -8.08 12.84
C VAL A 160 13.86 -8.51 13.80
N VAL A 161 13.33 -9.72 13.60
CA VAL A 161 12.44 -10.41 14.54
C VAL A 161 13.27 -11.44 15.30
N GLY A 162 13.41 -11.22 16.60
CA GLY A 162 14.23 -12.05 17.49
C GLY A 162 13.68 -13.46 17.69
N GLU A 163 14.51 -14.31 18.28
CA GLU A 163 14.17 -15.72 18.56
C GLU A 163 12.92 -15.84 19.45
N GLY A 164 12.06 -16.79 19.12
CA GLY A 164 10.87 -17.11 19.93
C GLY A 164 9.81 -16.00 20.00
N CYS A 165 9.88 -14.99 19.15
CA CYS A 165 8.87 -13.96 19.06
C CYS A 165 7.54 -14.52 18.52
N ASP A 166 6.43 -13.92 18.92
CA ASP A 166 5.10 -14.29 18.43
C ASP A 166 4.33 -13.04 18.02
N LEU A 167 4.21 -12.83 16.70
CA LEU A 167 3.66 -11.61 16.11
C LEU A 167 2.41 -11.93 15.29
N LYS A 168 1.32 -11.22 15.60
CA LYS A 168 0.06 -11.37 14.86
C LYS A 168 -0.60 -10.02 14.59
N ASN A 169 -0.96 -9.78 13.32
CA ASN A 169 -1.55 -8.53 12.84
C ASN A 169 -0.69 -7.31 13.24
N VAL A 170 0.57 -7.30 12.82
CA VAL A 170 1.55 -6.27 13.17
C VAL A 170 2.16 -5.65 11.91
N ILE A 171 2.39 -4.36 11.94
CA ILE A 171 3.21 -3.63 10.98
C ILE A 171 4.50 -3.24 11.69
N LEU A 172 5.63 -3.74 11.21
CA LEU A 172 6.95 -3.27 11.62
C LEU A 172 7.51 -2.36 10.53
N ASP A 173 7.76 -1.10 10.87
CA ASP A 173 8.40 -0.16 9.95
C ASP A 173 9.90 -0.49 9.81
N LYS A 174 10.64 0.29 9.06
CA LYS A 174 12.04 0.03 8.69
C LYS A 174 12.98 0.11 9.90
N ASN A 175 14.00 -0.75 9.90
CA ASN A 175 15.04 -0.77 10.94
C ASN A 175 14.47 -1.00 12.36
N VAL A 176 13.40 -1.77 12.49
CA VAL A 176 12.86 -2.18 13.80
C VAL A 176 13.62 -3.42 14.29
N THR A 177 13.83 -3.48 15.60
CA THR A 177 14.35 -4.68 16.26
C THR A 177 13.33 -5.16 17.28
N VAL A 178 12.81 -6.38 17.07
CA VAL A 178 11.95 -7.07 18.03
C VAL A 178 12.83 -7.98 18.85
N THR A 179 12.89 -7.74 20.17
CA THR A 179 13.74 -8.50 21.09
C THR A 179 13.23 -9.93 21.27
N PRO A 180 14.12 -10.92 21.55
CA PRO A 180 13.71 -12.31 21.71
C PRO A 180 12.57 -12.51 22.70
N GLY A 181 11.63 -13.38 22.35
CA GLY A 181 10.48 -13.73 23.18
C GLY A 181 9.34 -12.70 23.23
N THR A 182 9.47 -11.60 22.51
CA THR A 182 8.42 -10.56 22.44
C THR A 182 7.15 -11.09 21.81
N LYS A 183 6.00 -10.71 22.37
CA LYS A 183 4.67 -11.07 21.86
C LYS A 183 3.84 -9.82 21.53
N LEU A 184 3.41 -9.70 20.28
CA LEU A 184 2.61 -8.58 19.80
C LEU A 184 1.37 -9.11 19.08
N TYR A 185 0.19 -8.80 19.59
CA TYR A 185 -1.09 -9.26 19.04
C TYR A 185 -2.01 -8.07 18.75
N GLY A 186 -2.07 -7.67 17.50
CA GLY A 186 -3.05 -6.72 16.98
C GLY A 186 -4.30 -7.42 16.46
N THR A 187 -5.18 -6.64 15.86
CA THR A 187 -6.34 -7.12 15.10
C THR A 187 -6.27 -6.64 13.66
N ARG A 188 -7.04 -7.24 12.76
CA ARG A 188 -7.08 -6.76 11.36
C ARG A 188 -7.59 -5.33 11.27
N ALA A 189 -8.61 -4.99 12.05
CA ALA A 189 -9.16 -3.63 12.08
C ALA A 189 -8.25 -2.61 12.77
N ASN A 190 -7.35 -3.07 13.66
CA ASN A 190 -6.42 -2.21 14.37
C ASN A 190 -5.07 -2.95 14.55
N PRO A 191 -4.24 -2.99 13.51
CA PRO A 191 -2.92 -3.61 13.60
C PRO A 191 -2.01 -2.82 14.55
N ILE A 192 -1.13 -3.53 15.26
CA ILE A 192 -0.09 -2.88 16.04
C ILE A 192 0.96 -2.32 15.06
N VAL A 193 1.35 -1.07 15.24
CA VAL A 193 2.39 -0.43 14.43
C VAL A 193 3.58 -0.10 15.30
N ILE A 194 4.73 -0.66 14.96
CA ILE A 194 6.03 -0.29 15.55
C ILE A 194 6.74 0.65 14.57
N LYS A 195 7.13 1.82 15.05
CA LYS A 195 7.69 2.88 14.23
C LYS A 195 9.15 2.60 13.87
N ARG A 196 9.60 3.27 12.84
CA ARG A 196 10.95 3.15 12.31
C ARG A 196 12.03 3.33 13.40
N GLY A 197 12.97 2.37 13.44
CA GLY A 197 14.13 2.41 14.31
C GLY A 197 13.84 2.08 15.78
N GLU A 198 12.63 1.70 16.12
CA GLU A 198 12.29 1.29 17.49
C GLU A 198 12.82 -0.10 17.80
N THR A 199 13.11 -0.33 19.07
CA THR A 199 13.40 -1.64 19.66
C THR A 199 12.30 -1.97 20.66
N VAL A 200 11.70 -3.14 20.55
CA VAL A 200 10.59 -3.60 21.39
C VAL A 200 10.81 -5.00 21.88
#